data_dd9bbe301c9508270b6817ac005716c9
#
_entry.id   dd9bbe301c9508270b6817ac005716c9
#
_cell.length_a   1.000
_cell.length_b   1.000
_cell.length_c   1.000
_cell.angle_alpha   90.00
_cell.angle_beta   90.00
_cell.angle_gamma   90.00
#
_symmetry.space_group_name_H-M   'P 1'
#
loop_
_entity.id
_entity.type
_entity.pdbx_description
1 polymer ?
#
loop_
_entity_poly.entity_id
_entity_poly.type
_entity_poly.pdbx_seq_one_letter_code
_entity_poly.pdbx_strand_id
1 'polypeptide(L)'
;MKLKEITIEITQQCPNYCIHCSSMSSLSKNHMMPLEKVKELIDDVDILGCEQISFSGGEPFLHKDLVKMVAYAYRKGMRVAVYTSGIYNDSKGYSAIPIKHLMELLPYSCKIIVNYEASTPETYDTIMGTKVEGWRLLHETILHSVRMGLEIEAHTVPMPINYRQIPDIIMQCSALGIKKVSFLRLVFQGRAKDNERLTLLSEEQQNEAKAIIYKMREQLPNHIRIGIPLSDCSGSVNCLAGTTKLNVRYDGNVYPCEAFKDDANNESFTHTPQNVYNNRLIDIYQNSAFLVEVRKSLEE
;
A
#
# COMPACT_ATOMS: atom_id res chain seq x y z
N MET A 1 -18.42 -16.13 -5.47
CA MET A 1 -17.15 -15.57 -4.93
C MET A 1 -17.48 -14.43 -4.00
N LYS A 2 -16.75 -14.27 -2.89
CA LYS A 2 -16.92 -13.16 -1.94
C LYS A 2 -15.66 -12.31 -1.96
N LEU A 3 -15.78 -11.01 -2.26
CA LEU A 3 -14.69 -10.07 -2.11
C LEU A 3 -14.37 -9.90 -0.62
N LYS A 4 -13.12 -9.98 -0.19
CA LYS A 4 -12.72 -9.81 1.22
C LYS A 4 -12.02 -8.50 1.48
N GLU A 5 -11.20 -8.06 0.54
CA GLU A 5 -10.43 -6.83 0.68
C GLU A 5 -10.33 -6.06 -0.63
N ILE A 6 -10.30 -4.75 -0.51
CA ILE A 6 -10.07 -3.84 -1.62
C ILE A 6 -9.10 -2.73 -1.24
N THR A 7 -8.22 -2.37 -2.18
CA THR A 7 -7.40 -1.16 -2.10
C THR A 7 -7.93 -0.15 -3.10
N ILE A 8 -8.15 1.09 -2.67
CA ILE A 8 -8.56 2.20 -3.52
C ILE A 8 -7.48 3.28 -3.48
N GLU A 9 -6.89 3.58 -4.63
CA GLU A 9 -5.99 4.71 -4.80
C GLU A 9 -6.81 5.98 -4.99
N ILE A 10 -7.02 6.74 -3.91
CA ILE A 10 -7.88 7.92 -3.93
C ILE A 10 -7.23 9.17 -4.54
N THR A 11 -5.91 9.17 -4.70
CA THR A 11 -5.15 10.26 -5.32
C THR A 11 -3.85 9.75 -5.93
N GLN A 12 -3.34 10.44 -6.94
CA GLN A 12 -1.98 10.25 -7.47
C GLN A 12 -1.00 11.32 -6.94
N GLN A 13 -1.50 12.36 -6.26
CA GLN A 13 -0.66 13.39 -5.67
C GLN A 13 0.13 12.81 -4.48
N CYS A 14 1.45 13.06 -4.44
CA CYS A 14 2.34 12.55 -3.39
C CYS A 14 3.50 13.53 -3.16
N PRO A 15 3.90 13.80 -1.91
CA PRO A 15 5.06 14.63 -1.62
C PRO A 15 6.39 13.95 -1.97
N ASN A 16 6.38 12.62 -2.13
CA ASN A 16 7.55 11.80 -2.41
C ASN A 16 7.69 11.46 -3.89
N TYR A 17 8.91 11.04 -4.26
CA TYR A 17 9.24 10.56 -5.61
C TYR A 17 9.97 9.20 -5.51
N CYS A 18 9.35 8.24 -4.81
CA CYS A 18 9.98 6.95 -4.48
C CYS A 18 10.48 6.21 -5.72
N ILE A 19 11.70 5.66 -5.65
CA ILE A 19 12.34 4.92 -6.76
C ILE A 19 11.56 3.64 -7.15
N HIS A 20 10.77 3.08 -6.22
CA HIS A 20 9.99 1.85 -6.42
C HIS A 20 8.48 2.11 -6.64
N CYS A 21 8.05 3.36 -6.84
CA CYS A 21 6.63 3.69 -6.94
C CYS A 21 5.98 3.12 -8.21
N SER A 22 5.07 2.16 -8.03
CA SER A 22 4.32 1.53 -9.13
C SER A 22 3.27 2.46 -9.75
N SER A 23 2.73 3.44 -9.01
CA SER A 23 1.71 4.40 -9.48
C SER A 23 2.31 5.69 -10.03
N MET A 24 3.65 5.82 -10.07
CA MET A 24 4.38 7.01 -10.55
C MET A 24 3.87 8.33 -9.95
N SER A 25 3.48 8.28 -8.68
CA SER A 25 2.92 9.41 -7.95
C SER A 25 3.96 10.51 -7.70
N SER A 26 3.52 11.77 -7.67
CA SER A 26 4.34 12.95 -7.36
C SER A 26 3.46 14.15 -7.07
N LEU A 27 4.03 15.27 -6.58
CA LEU A 27 3.30 16.53 -6.38
C LEU A 27 2.75 17.15 -7.68
N SER A 28 3.35 16.84 -8.83
CA SER A 28 2.88 17.35 -10.14
C SER A 28 1.65 16.62 -10.66
N LYS A 29 1.25 15.53 -10.03
CA LYS A 29 0.05 14.77 -10.40
C LYS A 29 -1.17 15.38 -9.71
N ASN A 30 -2.31 15.38 -10.41
CA ASN A 30 -3.53 16.02 -9.95
C ASN A 30 -4.77 15.11 -9.97
N HIS A 31 -4.61 13.84 -10.29
CA HIS A 31 -5.72 12.88 -10.19
C HIS A 31 -6.14 12.74 -8.73
N MET A 32 -7.43 12.95 -8.49
CA MET A 32 -8.04 12.86 -7.17
C MET A 32 -9.46 12.33 -7.35
N MET A 33 -9.76 11.17 -6.76
CA MET A 33 -11.06 10.53 -6.92
C MET A 33 -12.11 11.29 -6.11
N PRO A 34 -13.23 11.74 -6.70
CA PRO A 34 -14.26 12.46 -5.96
C PRO A 34 -14.85 11.64 -4.81
N LEU A 35 -15.18 12.30 -3.69
CA LEU A 35 -15.78 11.66 -2.52
C LEU A 35 -17.00 10.80 -2.88
N GLU A 36 -17.90 11.31 -3.72
CA GLU A 36 -19.12 10.59 -4.10
C GLU A 36 -18.80 9.31 -4.89
N LYS A 37 -17.77 9.32 -5.74
CA LYS A 37 -17.32 8.09 -6.43
C LYS A 37 -16.77 7.08 -5.42
N VAL A 38 -15.98 7.51 -4.42
CA VAL A 38 -15.47 6.60 -3.39
C VAL A 38 -16.62 6.02 -2.55
N LYS A 39 -17.66 6.81 -2.23
CA LYS A 39 -18.85 6.30 -1.53
C LYS A 39 -19.58 5.24 -2.36
N GLU A 40 -19.76 5.48 -3.66
CA GLU A 40 -20.36 4.51 -4.58
C GLU A 40 -19.56 3.20 -4.59
N LEU A 41 -18.20 3.28 -4.63
CA LEU A 41 -17.36 2.10 -4.53
C LEU A 41 -17.52 1.36 -3.19
N ILE A 42 -17.61 2.11 -2.08
CA ILE A 42 -17.85 1.54 -0.75
C ILE A 42 -19.20 0.82 -0.69
N ASP A 43 -20.26 1.39 -1.28
CA ASP A 43 -21.56 0.76 -1.34
C ASP A 43 -21.52 -0.52 -2.18
N ASP A 44 -20.82 -0.53 -3.31
CA ASP A 44 -20.66 -1.72 -4.15
C ASP A 44 -19.90 -2.84 -3.42
N VAL A 45 -18.80 -2.52 -2.73
CA VAL A 45 -18.03 -3.55 -2.01
C VAL A 45 -18.73 -4.04 -0.74
N ASP A 46 -19.58 -3.22 -0.12
CA ASP A 46 -20.47 -3.63 0.97
C ASP A 46 -21.44 -4.73 0.50
N ILE A 47 -22.08 -4.53 -0.65
CA ILE A 47 -22.95 -5.54 -1.30
C ILE A 47 -22.18 -6.82 -1.62
N LEU A 48 -20.91 -6.71 -2.05
CA LEU A 48 -20.04 -7.84 -2.34
C LEU A 48 -19.53 -8.55 -1.07
N GLY A 49 -19.85 -8.02 0.12
CA GLY A 49 -19.46 -8.57 1.41
C GLY A 49 -18.00 -8.34 1.79
N CYS A 50 -17.39 -7.26 1.31
CA CYS A 50 -16.03 -6.87 1.61
C CYS A 50 -15.86 -6.58 3.12
N GLU A 51 -14.78 -7.10 3.69
CA GLU A 51 -14.51 -6.97 5.13
C GLU A 51 -13.47 -5.89 5.44
N GLN A 52 -12.64 -5.55 4.46
CA GLN A 52 -11.55 -4.59 4.64
C GLN A 52 -11.38 -3.69 3.42
N ILE A 53 -11.28 -2.40 3.68
CA ILE A 53 -10.95 -1.39 2.69
C ILE A 53 -9.65 -0.67 3.08
N SER A 54 -8.79 -0.45 2.10
CA SER A 54 -7.55 0.29 2.27
C SER A 54 -7.53 1.50 1.33
N PHE A 55 -7.32 2.68 1.89
CA PHE A 55 -7.10 3.90 1.12
C PHE A 55 -5.60 4.08 0.88
N SER A 56 -5.23 4.23 -0.38
CA SER A 56 -3.86 4.33 -0.87
C SER A 56 -3.78 5.33 -2.03
N GLY A 57 -2.71 5.24 -2.82
CA GLY A 57 -2.51 6.03 -4.03
C GLY A 57 -1.16 6.71 -4.04
N GLY A 58 -1.14 8.05 -4.13
CA GLY A 58 0.01 8.87 -3.79
C GLY A 58 0.13 8.98 -2.26
N GLU A 59 -0.24 10.13 -1.72
CA GLU A 59 -0.35 10.34 -0.26
C GLU A 59 -1.81 10.63 0.10
N PRO A 60 -2.53 9.66 0.70
CA PRO A 60 -3.95 9.84 1.02
C PRO A 60 -4.27 11.03 1.92
N PHE A 61 -3.35 11.42 2.81
CA PHE A 61 -3.55 12.59 3.67
C PHE A 61 -3.57 13.93 2.90
N LEU A 62 -3.16 13.96 1.63
CA LEU A 62 -3.36 15.11 0.76
C LEU A 62 -4.79 15.19 0.20
N HIS A 63 -5.60 14.14 0.35
CA HIS A 63 -6.99 14.15 -0.08
C HIS A 63 -7.88 14.79 0.98
N LYS A 64 -8.47 15.95 0.67
CA LYS A 64 -9.28 16.75 1.62
C LYS A 64 -10.46 16.01 2.27
N ASP A 65 -10.96 14.95 1.61
CA ASP A 65 -12.12 14.19 2.07
C ASP A 65 -11.75 12.81 2.65
N LEU A 66 -10.44 12.53 2.89
CA LEU A 66 -9.99 11.23 3.42
C LEU A 66 -10.78 10.80 4.66
N VAL A 67 -10.92 11.68 5.65
CA VAL A 67 -11.64 11.36 6.90
C VAL A 67 -13.10 11.00 6.65
N LYS A 68 -13.75 11.68 5.70
CA LYS A 68 -15.15 11.36 5.33
C LYS A 68 -15.26 9.98 4.67
N MET A 69 -14.27 9.59 3.85
CA MET A 69 -14.20 8.26 3.23
C MET A 69 -13.99 7.17 4.29
N VAL A 70 -13.03 7.38 5.21
CA VAL A 70 -12.79 6.48 6.36
C VAL A 70 -14.04 6.31 7.20
N ALA A 71 -14.68 7.42 7.57
CA ALA A 71 -15.91 7.43 8.36
C ALA A 71 -17.06 6.69 7.66
N TYR A 72 -17.18 6.84 6.33
CA TYR A 72 -18.21 6.17 5.56
C TYR A 72 -18.00 4.66 5.52
N ALA A 73 -16.78 4.19 5.22
CA ALA A 73 -16.43 2.76 5.22
C ALA A 73 -16.58 2.13 6.62
N TYR A 74 -16.15 2.83 7.66
CA TYR A 74 -16.31 2.36 9.04
C TYR A 74 -17.80 2.16 9.43
N ARG A 75 -18.68 3.11 9.05
CA ARG A 75 -20.13 2.98 9.30
C ARG A 75 -20.79 1.82 8.56
N LYS A 76 -20.18 1.34 7.46
CA LYS A 76 -20.56 0.12 6.75
C LYS A 76 -20.04 -1.16 7.42
N GLY A 77 -19.36 -1.05 8.55
CA GLY A 77 -18.79 -2.18 9.30
C GLY A 77 -17.47 -2.71 8.77
N MET A 78 -16.82 -2.02 7.85
CA MET A 78 -15.54 -2.44 7.28
C MET A 78 -14.38 -2.09 8.21
N ARG A 79 -13.35 -2.94 8.23
CA ARG A 79 -12.04 -2.58 8.75
C ARG A 79 -11.37 -1.61 7.77
N VAL A 80 -10.88 -0.49 8.27
CA VAL A 80 -10.30 0.55 7.41
C VAL A 80 -8.80 0.67 7.68
N ALA A 81 -8.02 0.74 6.61
CA ALA A 81 -6.60 1.06 6.67
C ALA A 81 -6.27 2.26 5.76
N VAL A 82 -5.28 3.06 6.16
CA VAL A 82 -4.72 4.15 5.34
C VAL A 82 -3.23 3.91 5.17
N TYR A 83 -2.79 3.79 3.93
CA TYR A 83 -1.38 3.73 3.58
C TYR A 83 -0.81 5.14 3.51
N THR A 84 0.34 5.39 4.10
CA THR A 84 0.98 6.71 4.09
C THR A 84 2.49 6.61 4.10
N SER A 85 3.13 7.58 3.49
CA SER A 85 4.57 7.79 3.64
C SER A 85 4.93 8.44 4.99
N GLY A 86 3.93 8.92 5.74
CA GLY A 86 4.14 9.70 6.95
C GLY A 86 4.59 11.14 6.69
N ILE A 87 4.61 11.58 5.42
CA ILE A 87 5.07 12.90 5.01
C ILE A 87 3.91 13.67 4.38
N TYR A 88 3.67 14.85 4.88
CA TYR A 88 2.65 15.78 4.42
C TYR A 88 3.29 16.97 3.70
N ASN A 89 2.55 17.59 2.78
CA ASN A 89 2.97 18.82 2.11
C ASN A 89 1.75 19.72 1.90
N ASP A 90 1.90 20.97 2.31
CA ASP A 90 0.91 22.04 2.09
C ASP A 90 1.59 23.35 1.68
N SER A 91 0.86 24.45 1.74
CA SER A 91 1.38 25.79 1.42
C SER A 91 2.51 26.25 2.34
N LYS A 92 2.72 25.59 3.49
CA LYS A 92 3.81 25.88 4.44
C LYS A 92 5.04 25.01 4.20
N GLY A 93 4.94 24.05 3.26
CA GLY A 93 6.01 23.12 2.93
C GLY A 93 5.80 21.70 3.49
N TYR A 94 6.90 20.98 3.66
CA TYR A 94 6.88 19.59 4.13
C TYR A 94 6.83 19.52 5.66
N SER A 95 6.05 18.56 6.16
CA SER A 95 5.93 18.27 7.59
C SER A 95 5.60 16.79 7.82
N ALA A 96 5.66 16.33 9.07
CA ALA A 96 4.95 15.12 9.49
C ALA A 96 3.45 15.31 9.24
N ILE A 97 2.69 14.19 9.22
CA ILE A 97 1.23 14.28 9.13
C ILE A 97 0.70 15.12 10.29
N PRO A 98 -0.05 16.21 10.03
CA PRO A 98 -0.56 17.07 11.08
C PRO A 98 -1.38 16.30 12.12
N ILE A 99 -1.10 16.55 13.39
CA ILE A 99 -1.77 15.90 14.53
C ILE A 99 -3.29 15.93 14.39
N LYS A 100 -3.84 17.06 13.90
CA LYS A 100 -5.28 17.19 13.65
C LYS A 100 -5.82 16.09 12.74
N HIS A 101 -5.15 15.77 11.64
CA HIS A 101 -5.60 14.74 10.69
C HIS A 101 -5.55 13.34 11.33
N LEU A 102 -4.54 13.06 12.16
CA LEU A 102 -4.45 11.80 12.89
C LEU A 102 -5.56 11.69 13.95
N MET A 103 -5.84 12.77 14.69
CA MET A 103 -6.93 12.83 15.69
C MET A 103 -8.29 12.58 15.05
N GLU A 104 -8.55 13.08 13.86
CA GLU A 104 -9.80 12.90 13.13
C GLU A 104 -10.06 11.43 12.74
N LEU A 105 -9.02 10.56 12.74
CA LEU A 105 -9.14 9.13 12.45
C LEU A 105 -9.43 8.26 13.69
N LEU A 106 -9.15 8.76 14.89
CA LEU A 106 -9.31 7.99 16.15
C LEU A 106 -10.68 7.33 16.33
N PRO A 107 -11.83 8.02 16.02
CA PRO A 107 -13.14 7.44 16.24
C PRO A 107 -13.45 6.21 15.37
N TYR A 108 -12.65 5.94 14.35
CA TYR A 108 -12.95 4.94 13.33
C TYR A 108 -12.07 3.70 13.41
N SER A 109 -11.29 3.53 14.48
CA SER A 109 -10.36 2.39 14.65
C SER A 109 -9.53 2.13 13.38
N CYS A 110 -9.15 3.22 12.70
CA CYS A 110 -8.44 3.16 11.43
C CYS A 110 -6.98 2.75 11.66
N LYS A 111 -6.53 1.72 10.94
CA LYS A 111 -5.13 1.31 10.93
C LYS A 111 -4.32 2.24 10.03
N ILE A 112 -3.19 2.71 10.50
CA ILE A 112 -2.21 3.45 9.71
C ILE A 112 -1.10 2.49 9.28
N ILE A 113 -0.86 2.41 7.97
CA ILE A 113 0.20 1.58 7.40
C ILE A 113 1.25 2.51 6.81
N VAL A 114 2.45 2.49 7.39
CA VAL A 114 3.54 3.37 6.97
C VAL A 114 4.57 2.64 6.11
N ASN A 115 5.13 3.33 5.13
CA ASN A 115 6.29 2.85 4.39
C ASN A 115 7.56 3.09 5.20
N TYR A 116 8.08 2.04 5.84
CA TYR A 116 9.32 2.07 6.62
C TYR A 116 10.43 1.37 5.85
N GLU A 117 11.01 2.06 4.85
CA GLU A 117 11.82 1.42 3.82
C GLU A 117 13.29 1.25 4.20
N ALA A 118 13.79 1.93 5.24
CA ALA A 118 15.19 1.82 5.65
C ALA A 118 15.39 2.16 7.13
N SER A 119 16.52 1.73 7.69
CA SER A 119 16.94 2.03 9.06
C SER A 119 17.84 3.27 9.18
N THR A 120 18.29 3.83 8.05
CA THR A 120 19.11 5.05 8.04
C THR A 120 18.45 6.15 7.21
N PRO A 121 18.63 7.43 7.61
CA PRO A 121 18.08 8.58 6.89
C PRO A 121 18.49 8.59 5.41
N GLU A 122 19.77 8.34 5.13
CA GLU A 122 20.35 8.43 3.78
C GLU A 122 19.72 7.41 2.84
N THR A 123 19.57 6.16 3.31
CA THR A 123 18.93 5.10 2.51
C THR A 123 17.44 5.38 2.34
N TYR A 124 16.76 5.80 3.41
CA TYR A 124 15.34 6.14 3.36
C TYR A 124 15.05 7.26 2.37
N ASP A 125 15.77 8.38 2.48
CA ASP A 125 15.57 9.55 1.64
C ASP A 125 15.91 9.26 0.17
N THR A 126 16.89 8.39 -0.08
CA THR A 126 17.22 7.87 -1.43
C THR A 126 16.05 7.05 -1.99
N ILE A 127 15.50 6.12 -1.22
CA ILE A 127 14.38 5.26 -1.66
C ILE A 127 13.12 6.09 -1.87
N MET A 128 12.80 6.96 -0.93
CA MET A 128 11.56 7.76 -0.98
C MET A 128 11.66 8.95 -1.93
N GLY A 129 12.86 9.28 -2.42
CA GLY A 129 13.09 10.42 -3.30
C GLY A 129 12.67 11.75 -2.65
N THR A 130 12.89 11.86 -1.34
CA THR A 130 12.52 13.06 -0.59
C THR A 130 13.53 14.17 -0.81
N LYS A 131 13.04 15.42 -0.83
CA LYS A 131 13.89 16.62 -0.90
C LYS A 131 14.11 17.27 0.48
N VAL A 132 13.69 16.56 1.52
CA VAL A 132 13.68 16.99 2.91
C VAL A 132 14.10 15.81 3.80
N GLU A 133 14.27 16.02 5.09
CA GLU A 133 14.55 14.97 6.08
C GLU A 133 13.35 14.02 6.25
N GLY A 134 13.00 13.27 5.20
CA GLY A 134 11.80 12.43 5.15
C GLY A 134 11.78 11.37 6.25
N TRP A 135 12.94 10.77 6.54
CA TRP A 135 13.08 9.80 7.63
C TRP A 135 12.67 10.39 8.99
N ARG A 136 13.09 11.62 9.30
CA ARG A 136 12.71 12.32 10.53
C ARG A 136 11.19 12.60 10.58
N LEU A 137 10.62 13.06 9.46
CA LEU A 137 9.18 13.35 9.37
C LEU A 137 8.32 12.09 9.54
N LEU A 138 8.75 10.95 8.96
CA LEU A 138 8.10 9.67 9.19
C LEU A 138 8.10 9.29 10.68
N HIS A 139 9.26 9.39 11.35
CA HIS A 139 9.37 9.07 12.78
C HIS A 139 8.47 9.96 13.63
N GLU A 140 8.39 11.24 13.34
CA GLU A 140 7.49 12.17 14.02
C GLU A 140 6.02 11.76 13.84
N THR A 141 5.61 11.39 12.62
CA THR A 141 4.26 10.87 12.35
C THR A 141 3.96 9.60 13.14
N ILE A 142 4.92 8.65 13.19
CA ILE A 142 4.77 7.40 13.93
C ILE A 142 4.61 7.69 15.43
N LEU A 143 5.50 8.52 16.01
CA LEU A 143 5.46 8.87 17.43
C LEU A 143 4.15 9.57 17.82
N HIS A 144 3.64 10.49 16.99
CA HIS A 144 2.34 11.11 17.22
C HIS A 144 1.22 10.07 17.20
N SER A 145 1.20 9.20 16.20
CA SER A 145 0.18 8.17 16.03
C SER A 145 0.17 7.17 17.19
N VAL A 146 1.34 6.66 17.59
CA VAL A 146 1.46 5.72 18.71
C VAL A 146 1.04 6.36 20.03
N ARG A 147 1.45 7.61 20.30
CA ARG A 147 1.04 8.33 21.52
C ARG A 147 -0.47 8.59 21.60
N MET A 148 -1.13 8.70 20.46
CA MET A 148 -2.59 8.85 20.39
C MET A 148 -3.34 7.50 20.46
N GLY A 149 -2.63 6.35 20.43
CA GLY A 149 -3.23 5.04 20.46
C GLY A 149 -3.73 4.52 19.11
N LEU A 150 -3.32 5.14 18.00
CA LEU A 150 -3.61 4.60 16.66
C LEU A 150 -2.84 3.29 16.43
N GLU A 151 -3.47 2.34 15.77
CA GLU A 151 -2.81 1.11 15.34
C GLU A 151 -1.89 1.42 14.15
N ILE A 152 -0.58 1.15 14.32
CA ILE A 152 0.44 1.35 13.28
C ILE A 152 1.00 0.00 12.84
N GLU A 153 1.09 -0.16 11.52
CA GLU A 153 1.83 -1.25 10.87
C GLU A 153 2.88 -0.65 9.94
N ALA A 154 4.08 -1.22 9.91
CA ALA A 154 5.12 -0.83 8.96
C ALA A 154 5.17 -1.81 7.79
N HIS A 155 5.25 -1.28 6.58
CA HIS A 155 5.53 -2.03 5.37
C HIS A 155 6.91 -1.66 4.85
N THR A 156 7.68 -2.66 4.45
CA THR A 156 9.01 -2.53 3.85
C THR A 156 9.07 -3.40 2.61
N VAL A 157 9.57 -2.86 1.52
CA VAL A 157 9.89 -3.63 0.31
C VAL A 157 11.40 -3.90 0.32
N PRO A 158 11.86 -5.16 0.51
CA PRO A 158 13.27 -5.50 0.39
C PRO A 158 13.77 -5.24 -1.03
N MET A 159 14.85 -4.47 -1.13
CA MET A 159 15.50 -4.06 -2.36
C MET A 159 17.03 -4.17 -2.18
N PRO A 160 17.85 -4.18 -3.24
CA PRO A 160 19.32 -4.26 -3.11
C PRO A 160 19.91 -3.21 -2.16
N ILE A 161 19.31 -2.02 -2.13
CA ILE A 161 19.77 -0.89 -1.32
C ILE A 161 19.45 -1.02 0.18
N ASN A 162 18.44 -1.83 0.58
CA ASN A 162 17.94 -1.86 1.98
C ASN A 162 17.84 -3.26 2.62
N TYR A 163 17.86 -4.37 1.86
CA TYR A 163 17.52 -5.69 2.42
C TYR A 163 18.43 -6.12 3.58
N ARG A 164 19.70 -5.67 3.62
CA ARG A 164 20.60 -5.94 4.74
C ARG A 164 20.28 -5.12 5.99
N GLN A 165 19.46 -4.09 5.87
CA GLN A 165 18.98 -3.28 7.00
C GLN A 165 17.74 -3.88 7.69
N ILE A 166 17.21 -5.01 7.23
CA ILE A 166 16.01 -5.66 7.77
C ILE A 166 16.06 -5.84 9.29
N PRO A 167 17.15 -6.34 9.92
CA PRO A 167 17.23 -6.46 11.36
C PRO A 167 17.05 -5.12 12.08
N ASP A 168 17.72 -4.08 11.62
CA ASP A 168 17.68 -2.74 12.21
C ASP A 168 16.29 -2.11 12.01
N ILE A 169 15.66 -2.30 10.84
CA ILE A 169 14.29 -1.87 10.58
C ILE A 169 13.32 -2.48 11.61
N ILE A 170 13.41 -3.79 11.84
CA ILE A 170 12.55 -4.49 12.81
C ILE A 170 12.78 -3.93 14.23
N MET A 171 14.03 -3.76 14.63
CA MET A 171 14.38 -3.25 15.96
C MET A 171 13.90 -1.82 16.16
N GLN A 172 14.09 -0.94 15.16
CA GLN A 172 13.62 0.45 15.22
C GLN A 172 12.08 0.53 15.25
N CYS A 173 11.38 -0.25 14.42
CA CYS A 173 9.93 -0.33 14.45
C CYS A 173 9.43 -0.78 15.83
N SER A 174 10.06 -1.79 16.43
CA SER A 174 9.73 -2.25 17.78
C SER A 174 9.95 -1.16 18.81
N ALA A 175 11.07 -0.46 18.78
CA ALA A 175 11.40 0.66 19.69
C ALA A 175 10.41 1.84 19.54
N LEU A 176 9.88 2.07 18.35
CA LEU A 176 8.86 3.08 18.09
C LEU A 176 7.45 2.66 18.53
N GLY A 177 7.26 1.41 19.00
CA GLY A 177 5.96 0.90 19.43
C GLY A 177 5.10 0.31 18.30
N ILE A 178 5.66 0.09 17.13
CA ILE A 178 5.00 -0.59 16.02
C ILE A 178 4.95 -2.10 16.33
N LYS A 179 3.75 -2.69 16.27
CA LYS A 179 3.53 -4.09 16.65
C LYS A 179 3.60 -5.07 15.48
N LYS A 180 3.64 -4.57 14.25
CA LYS A 180 3.70 -5.41 13.05
C LYS A 180 4.54 -4.75 11.97
N VAL A 181 5.50 -5.50 11.43
CA VAL A 181 6.26 -5.16 10.22
C VAL A 181 5.97 -6.22 9.16
N SER A 182 5.60 -5.79 7.95
CA SER A 182 5.36 -6.69 6.83
C SER A 182 6.37 -6.42 5.73
N PHE A 183 7.09 -7.47 5.29
CA PHE A 183 8.02 -7.40 4.18
C PHE A 183 7.28 -7.80 2.90
N LEU A 184 7.11 -6.84 2.00
CA LEU A 184 6.32 -7.00 0.80
C LEU A 184 7.20 -7.36 -0.40
N ARG A 185 6.60 -8.04 -1.37
CA ARG A 185 7.23 -8.24 -2.68
C ARG A 185 7.22 -6.92 -3.47
N LEU A 186 8.32 -6.62 -4.17
CA LEU A 186 8.37 -5.49 -5.09
C LEU A 186 7.32 -5.68 -6.19
N VAL A 187 6.53 -4.64 -6.43
CA VAL A 187 5.74 -4.51 -7.65
C VAL A 187 6.64 -3.87 -8.70
N PHE A 188 7.21 -4.70 -9.58
CA PHE A 188 8.21 -4.25 -10.58
C PHE A 188 7.53 -3.51 -11.74
N GLN A 189 7.04 -2.30 -11.45
CA GLN A 189 6.27 -1.43 -12.34
C GLN A 189 6.62 0.04 -12.09
N GLY A 190 6.27 0.91 -13.04
CA GLY A 190 6.51 2.34 -12.92
C GLY A 190 7.98 2.64 -12.66
N ARG A 191 8.28 3.51 -11.68
CA ARG A 191 9.67 3.88 -11.39
C ARG A 191 10.55 2.74 -10.89
N ALA A 192 9.97 1.63 -10.42
CA ALA A 192 10.77 0.46 -10.08
C ALA A 192 11.55 -0.08 -11.29
N LYS A 193 10.93 -0.08 -12.48
CA LYS A 193 11.60 -0.46 -13.74
C LYS A 193 12.71 0.52 -14.12
N ASP A 194 12.48 1.82 -13.96
CA ASP A 194 13.47 2.86 -14.28
C ASP A 194 14.70 2.78 -13.36
N ASN A 195 14.54 2.20 -12.15
CA ASN A 195 15.56 2.07 -11.13
C ASN A 195 15.90 0.61 -10.81
N GLU A 196 15.83 -0.29 -11.77
CA GLU A 196 15.96 -1.75 -11.61
C GLU A 196 17.16 -2.16 -10.72
N ARG A 197 18.34 -1.58 -10.93
CA ARG A 197 19.56 -1.89 -10.17
C ARG A 197 19.43 -1.63 -8.66
N LEU A 198 18.59 -0.68 -8.27
CA LEU A 198 18.36 -0.31 -6.87
C LEU A 198 17.13 -1.00 -6.28
N THR A 199 16.23 -1.48 -7.11
CA THR A 199 14.91 -1.98 -6.69
C THR A 199 14.76 -3.48 -6.81
N LEU A 200 15.32 -4.11 -7.87
CA LEU A 200 15.11 -5.53 -8.14
C LEU A 200 16.23 -6.38 -7.51
N LEU A 201 15.85 -7.22 -6.54
CA LEU A 201 16.74 -8.20 -5.93
C LEU A 201 17.12 -9.31 -6.93
N SER A 202 18.37 -9.71 -6.97
CA SER A 202 18.76 -10.98 -7.57
C SER A 202 18.20 -12.17 -6.79
N GLU A 203 18.18 -13.35 -7.37
CA GLU A 203 17.72 -14.57 -6.69
C GLU A 203 18.52 -14.84 -5.40
N GLU A 204 19.84 -14.67 -5.43
CA GLU A 204 20.72 -14.79 -4.27
C GLU A 204 20.32 -13.79 -3.17
N GLN A 205 20.12 -12.52 -3.52
CA GLN A 205 19.70 -11.47 -2.58
C GLN A 205 18.30 -11.74 -2.02
N GLN A 206 17.36 -12.28 -2.81
CA GLN A 206 16.03 -12.68 -2.33
C GLN A 206 16.14 -13.80 -1.28
N ASN A 207 16.99 -14.81 -1.53
CA ASN A 207 17.21 -15.90 -0.60
C ASN A 207 17.88 -15.40 0.69
N GLU A 208 18.88 -14.50 0.59
CA GLU A 208 19.50 -13.86 1.74
C GLU A 208 18.49 -13.04 2.56
N ALA A 209 17.67 -12.20 1.90
CA ALA A 209 16.64 -11.41 2.55
C ALA A 209 15.61 -12.30 3.28
N LYS A 210 15.14 -13.38 2.63
CA LYS A 210 14.24 -14.37 3.25
C LYS A 210 14.88 -14.99 4.50
N ALA A 211 16.14 -15.45 4.39
CA ALA A 211 16.86 -16.04 5.52
C ALA A 211 16.98 -15.08 6.72
N ILE A 212 17.31 -13.80 6.46
CA ILE A 212 17.37 -12.76 7.49
C ILE A 212 16.00 -12.60 8.16
N ILE A 213 14.91 -12.48 7.38
CA ILE A 213 13.56 -12.29 7.92
C ILE A 213 13.13 -13.49 8.77
N TYR A 214 13.34 -14.73 8.30
CA TYR A 214 13.00 -15.93 9.07
C TYR A 214 13.78 -16.00 10.37
N LYS A 215 15.08 -15.75 10.34
CA LYS A 215 15.93 -15.71 11.55
C LYS A 215 15.42 -14.69 12.56
N MET A 216 15.10 -13.47 12.11
CA MET A 216 14.55 -12.42 12.98
C MET A 216 13.20 -12.82 13.58
N ARG A 217 12.33 -13.47 12.79
CA ARG A 217 11.04 -13.97 13.26
C ARG A 217 11.16 -15.01 14.38
N GLU A 218 12.17 -15.88 14.30
CA GLU A 218 12.44 -16.87 15.37
C GLU A 218 12.99 -16.23 16.63
N GLN A 219 13.80 -15.18 16.50
CA GLN A 219 14.45 -14.51 17.63
C GLN A 219 13.53 -13.55 18.39
N LEU A 220 12.49 -13.00 17.73
CA LEU A 220 11.61 -11.96 18.28
C LEU A 220 10.11 -12.37 18.29
N PRO A 221 9.73 -13.61 18.69
CA PRO A 221 8.38 -14.12 18.48
C PRO A 221 7.29 -13.33 19.22
N ASN A 222 7.64 -12.60 20.31
CA ASN A 222 6.68 -11.98 21.21
C ASN A 222 6.62 -10.45 21.14
N HIS A 223 7.53 -9.79 20.42
CA HIS A 223 7.63 -8.34 20.44
C HIS A 223 7.06 -7.68 19.19
N ILE A 224 7.21 -8.32 18.03
CA ILE A 224 6.74 -7.77 16.77
C ILE A 224 6.26 -8.90 15.84
N ARG A 225 5.10 -8.70 15.25
CA ARG A 225 4.58 -9.62 14.27
C ARG A 225 5.22 -9.34 12.91
N ILE A 226 5.90 -10.34 12.34
CA ILE A 226 6.53 -10.24 11.04
C ILE A 226 5.64 -10.90 9.99
N GLY A 227 5.14 -10.12 9.04
CA GLY A 227 4.43 -10.60 7.87
C GLY A 227 5.41 -10.87 6.73
N ILE A 228 5.28 -12.01 6.04
CA ILE A 228 6.16 -12.39 4.93
C ILE A 228 5.30 -12.72 3.71
N PRO A 229 4.82 -11.74 2.95
CA PRO A 229 4.23 -12.02 1.64
C PRO A 229 5.28 -12.17 0.51
N LEU A 230 6.54 -12.51 0.87
CA LEU A 230 7.63 -12.79 -0.06
C LEU A 230 7.61 -14.21 -0.63
N SER A 231 6.66 -15.06 -0.20
CA SER A 231 6.51 -16.40 -0.77
C SER A 231 6.13 -16.29 -2.24
N ASP A 232 6.83 -17.06 -3.07
CA ASP A 232 6.53 -17.16 -4.49
C ASP A 232 5.07 -17.55 -4.67
N CYS A 233 4.34 -16.85 -5.52
CA CYS A 233 3.01 -17.27 -5.97
C CYS A 233 3.12 -18.49 -6.92
N SER A 234 4.32 -19.02 -7.13
CA SER A 234 4.55 -20.20 -7.94
C SER A 234 4.17 -21.47 -7.17
N GLY A 235 2.99 -21.97 -7.42
CA GLY A 235 2.69 -23.40 -7.32
C GLY A 235 2.09 -23.94 -6.04
N SER A 236 1.86 -23.18 -4.96
CA SER A 236 1.26 -23.77 -3.74
C SER A 236 0.42 -22.85 -2.85
N VAL A 237 0.30 -21.58 -3.17
CA VAL A 237 -0.59 -20.65 -2.46
C VAL A 237 -1.62 -20.15 -3.44
N ASN A 238 -2.90 -20.40 -3.18
CA ASN A 238 -4.00 -19.82 -3.96
C ASN A 238 -3.84 -18.31 -4.03
N CYS A 239 -3.45 -17.78 -5.18
CA CYS A 239 -3.36 -16.35 -5.40
C CYS A 239 -4.76 -15.74 -5.25
N LEU A 240 -4.90 -14.71 -4.42
CA LEU A 240 -6.18 -14.09 -4.11
C LEU A 240 -6.54 -12.96 -5.09
N ALA A 241 -5.67 -12.67 -6.06
CA ALA A 241 -5.87 -11.60 -7.04
C ALA A 241 -7.15 -11.83 -7.86
N GLY A 242 -7.98 -10.79 -7.95
CA GLY A 242 -9.23 -10.86 -8.70
C GLY A 242 -10.32 -11.73 -8.10
N THR A 243 -10.03 -12.53 -7.07
CA THR A 243 -11.01 -13.39 -6.38
C THR A 243 -11.51 -12.74 -5.09
N THR A 244 -10.68 -12.73 -4.05
CA THR A 244 -11.02 -12.12 -2.77
C THR A 244 -10.39 -10.74 -2.58
N LYS A 245 -9.54 -10.31 -3.52
CA LYS A 245 -8.83 -9.04 -3.51
C LYS A 245 -9.00 -8.28 -4.82
N LEU A 246 -9.14 -6.96 -4.74
CA LEU A 246 -9.15 -6.02 -5.86
C LEU A 246 -8.30 -4.78 -5.55
N ASN A 247 -7.88 -4.10 -6.61
CA ASN A 247 -7.30 -2.77 -6.57
C ASN A 247 -8.04 -1.85 -7.56
N VAL A 248 -8.46 -0.67 -7.10
CA VAL A 248 -8.97 0.41 -7.96
C VAL A 248 -7.90 1.49 -8.00
N ARG A 249 -7.32 1.71 -9.18
CA ARG A 249 -6.28 2.72 -9.40
C ARG A 249 -6.89 4.13 -9.39
N TYR A 250 -6.09 5.14 -9.12
CA TYR A 250 -6.50 6.57 -9.04
C TYR A 250 -7.27 7.09 -10.26
N ASP A 251 -7.11 6.47 -11.43
CA ASP A 251 -7.81 6.80 -12.68
C ASP A 251 -9.14 6.03 -12.85
N GLY A 252 -9.49 5.20 -11.90
CA GLY A 252 -10.71 4.40 -11.89
C GLY A 252 -10.60 3.00 -12.53
N ASN A 253 -9.45 2.62 -13.07
CA ASN A 253 -9.26 1.28 -13.61
C ASN A 253 -9.21 0.23 -12.50
N VAL A 254 -9.85 -0.92 -12.73
CA VAL A 254 -9.97 -2.02 -11.76
C VAL A 254 -9.02 -3.13 -12.12
N TYR A 255 -8.17 -3.49 -11.18
CA TYR A 255 -7.17 -4.54 -11.31
C TYR A 255 -7.37 -5.66 -10.29
N PRO A 256 -6.92 -6.90 -10.60
CA PRO A 256 -6.98 -8.04 -9.67
C PRO A 256 -6.24 -7.80 -8.36
N CYS A 257 -5.11 -7.11 -8.42
CA CYS A 257 -4.31 -6.62 -7.28
C CYS A 257 -3.28 -5.58 -7.76
N GLU A 258 -2.45 -5.08 -6.86
CA GLU A 258 -1.44 -4.08 -7.13
C GLU A 258 -0.39 -4.53 -8.18
N ALA A 259 -0.15 -5.83 -8.31
CA ALA A 259 0.81 -6.38 -9.26
C ALA A 259 0.36 -6.29 -10.74
N PHE A 260 -0.91 -6.02 -10.98
CA PHE A 260 -1.50 -5.93 -12.32
C PHE A 260 -1.74 -4.50 -12.79
N LYS A 261 -1.27 -3.48 -12.07
CA LYS A 261 -1.55 -2.07 -12.41
C LYS A 261 -0.77 -1.52 -13.60
N ASP A 262 0.19 -2.25 -14.13
CA ASP A 262 0.94 -1.88 -15.33
C ASP A 262 0.28 -2.47 -16.55
N ASP A 263 -0.23 -1.59 -17.43
CA ASP A 263 -0.89 -1.99 -18.66
C ASP A 263 0.05 -2.78 -19.58
N ALA A 264 1.36 -2.48 -19.56
CA ALA A 264 2.37 -3.23 -20.33
C ALA A 264 2.56 -4.67 -19.81
N ASN A 265 2.39 -4.93 -18.50
CA ASN A 265 2.43 -6.28 -17.95
C ASN A 265 1.16 -7.09 -18.26
N ASN A 266 0.12 -6.42 -18.75
CA ASN A 266 -1.16 -7.04 -19.12
C ASN A 266 -1.23 -7.40 -20.62
N GLU A 267 -0.16 -7.18 -21.39
CA GLU A 267 -0.12 -7.54 -22.82
C GLU A 267 -0.30 -9.05 -23.08
N SER A 268 -0.05 -9.89 -22.07
CA SER A 268 -0.33 -11.34 -22.13
C SER A 268 -1.82 -11.66 -22.05
N PHE A 269 -2.67 -10.71 -21.63
CA PHE A 269 -4.11 -10.88 -21.54
C PHE A 269 -4.81 -10.26 -22.75
N THR A 270 -5.88 -10.93 -23.19
CA THR A 270 -6.67 -10.50 -24.36
C THR A 270 -7.54 -9.29 -24.05
N HIS A 271 -7.94 -9.15 -22.78
CA HIS A 271 -8.86 -8.13 -22.31
C HIS A 271 -8.16 -7.09 -21.46
N THR A 272 -8.65 -5.86 -21.50
CA THR A 272 -8.14 -4.73 -20.71
C THR A 272 -8.97 -4.48 -19.45
N PRO A 273 -8.38 -3.84 -18.42
CA PRO A 273 -9.09 -3.43 -17.21
C PRO A 273 -10.30 -2.54 -17.52
N GLN A 274 -11.41 -2.78 -16.84
CA GLN A 274 -12.58 -1.92 -16.91
C GLN A 274 -12.48 -0.79 -15.89
N ASN A 275 -13.24 0.29 -16.15
CA ASN A 275 -13.16 1.54 -15.40
C ASN A 275 -14.46 1.82 -14.62
N VAL A 276 -14.34 2.20 -13.33
CA VAL A 276 -15.48 2.48 -12.44
C VAL A 276 -16.26 3.75 -12.79
N TYR A 277 -15.74 4.60 -13.65
CA TYR A 277 -16.49 5.75 -14.16
C TYR A 277 -17.48 5.36 -15.26
N ASN A 278 -17.28 4.20 -15.90
CA ASN A 278 -18.12 3.69 -16.98
C ASN A 278 -19.06 2.57 -16.53
N ASN A 279 -18.69 1.82 -15.50
CA ASN A 279 -19.40 0.64 -15.03
C ASN A 279 -19.41 0.60 -13.49
N ARG A 280 -20.45 0.02 -12.89
CA ARG A 280 -20.48 -0.24 -11.45
C ARG A 280 -19.40 -1.25 -11.08
N LEU A 281 -18.72 -1.05 -9.94
CA LEU A 281 -17.68 -1.99 -9.47
C LEU A 281 -18.23 -3.41 -9.27
N ILE A 282 -19.47 -3.52 -8.83
CA ILE A 282 -20.12 -4.83 -8.67
C ILE A 282 -20.22 -5.58 -10.01
N ASP A 283 -20.58 -4.88 -11.09
CA ASP A 283 -20.67 -5.47 -12.42
C ASP A 283 -19.27 -5.85 -12.95
N ILE A 284 -18.29 -4.99 -12.73
CA ILE A 284 -16.89 -5.27 -13.10
C ILE A 284 -16.40 -6.52 -12.38
N TYR A 285 -16.60 -6.62 -11.06
CA TYR A 285 -16.16 -7.78 -10.27
C TYR A 285 -16.78 -9.09 -10.74
N GLN A 286 -18.06 -9.06 -11.09
CA GLN A 286 -18.80 -10.26 -11.50
C GLN A 286 -18.55 -10.65 -12.95
N ASN A 287 -18.47 -9.68 -13.87
CA ASN A 287 -18.61 -9.90 -15.31
C ASN A 287 -17.41 -9.45 -16.16
N SER A 288 -16.38 -8.81 -15.57
CA SER A 288 -15.23 -8.35 -16.34
C SER A 288 -14.49 -9.51 -17.01
N ALA A 289 -14.42 -9.47 -18.34
CA ALA A 289 -13.66 -10.47 -19.10
C ALA A 289 -12.18 -10.50 -18.69
N PHE A 290 -11.58 -9.34 -18.41
CA PHE A 290 -10.20 -9.24 -17.90
C PHE A 290 -10.03 -9.96 -16.56
N LEU A 291 -10.92 -9.72 -15.58
CA LEU A 291 -10.84 -10.39 -14.29
C LEU A 291 -11.08 -11.90 -14.39
N VAL A 292 -11.98 -12.33 -15.30
CA VAL A 292 -12.24 -13.76 -15.57
C VAL A 292 -11.01 -14.41 -16.18
N GLU A 293 -10.37 -13.77 -17.13
CA GLU A 293 -9.15 -14.26 -17.79
C GLU A 293 -8.00 -14.42 -16.77
N VAL A 294 -7.77 -13.39 -15.93
CA VAL A 294 -6.76 -13.46 -14.86
C VAL A 294 -7.06 -14.58 -13.87
N ARG A 295 -8.31 -14.73 -13.42
CA ARG A 295 -8.70 -15.81 -12.50
C ARG A 295 -8.37 -17.18 -13.07
N LYS A 296 -8.67 -17.41 -14.35
CA LYS A 296 -8.35 -18.69 -15.03
C LYS A 296 -6.85 -18.94 -15.10
N SER A 297 -6.06 -17.92 -15.43
CA SER A 297 -4.59 -18.04 -15.51
C SER A 297 -3.91 -18.32 -14.17
N LEU A 298 -4.60 -18.08 -13.05
CA LEU A 298 -4.10 -18.35 -11.70
C LEU A 298 -4.53 -19.73 -11.15
N GLU A 299 -5.46 -20.41 -11.83
CA GLU A 299 -5.91 -21.79 -11.51
C GLU A 299 -5.07 -22.87 -12.24
N GLU A 300 -4.38 -22.49 -13.33
CA GLU A 300 -3.44 -23.32 -14.09
C GLU A 300 -2.03 -23.34 -13.46
#